data_635080134f0008f51ad3f09b3b523367
#
_entry.id   635080134f0008f51ad3f09b3b523367
#
_cell.length_a   1.000
_cell.length_b   1.000
_cell.length_c   1.000
_cell.angle_alpha   90.00
_cell.angle_beta   90.00
_cell.angle_gamma   90.00
#
_symmetry.space_group_name_H-M   'P 1'
#
loop_
_entity.id
_entity.type
_entity.pdbx_description
1 polymer ?
#
loop_
_entity_poly.entity_id
_entity_poly.type
_entity_poly.pdbx_seq_one_letter_code
_entity_poly.pdbx_strand_id
1 'polypeptide(L)'
;KFFCHEHWGLEPDIITISKALSGGFVPIGAMLTTEKIFASVYDSMEDALKHSTTFGRNQLAMVAGLATLAAFDDEDIVGRAERSGADLQEKLRGLAERYELIHDVRGLGLMIGIEFGQPESGSAGRRFRTLERLRTGMFSQLVVVPLFHRHRIITQVAADNVNIIKLLPPLISGPEEVDYFVQALDDVMADAHRGSGLTYEFGRTMARGALKRKSRRSVASGSPVAAPASSASSLSSASSLDSASSVDGQARRDDWQAARTPGRGHAAGSVTDAGYVPAVASIEPGDRIVITGAAGFIGSAVARAVQAKGAQVVALVEPGADAENLRDLPDVERVSVDIRDAGAVRSAFEGARYAFHLAAVYRLWARDPRIFHEVNVGGTLNVIDAVRAAGCERLVYTSTVGVLGLSKTRQGEPADETCSADLAHLFGYYKRTKFAAEHEVLRAAAEGLDVSIALPTFPLGPGDIAPTPTGKFVLDFLNGKMPAFVDTAMNVCHVDDLARGHVAALEHGRTGRSYILGGENMSMREILQALADCAGLPMPRFEVPRQLVVAAGMASSLVEGRLLGREPRVPLEGARMATTRMIFNDDRARAEIGHKSRPARLAIEDSARWFTDHGYVSAERLAAIRWQR
;
A
#
# COMPACT_ATOMS: atom_id res chain seq x y z
N LYS A 1 29.77 -18.32 -1.00
CA LYS A 1 29.05 -19.12 -1.98
C LYS A 1 27.64 -18.58 -2.20
N PHE A 2 27.16 -18.62 -3.45
CA PHE A 2 25.81 -18.16 -3.77
C PHE A 2 24.75 -19.13 -3.24
N PHE A 3 24.95 -20.43 -3.49
CA PHE A 3 24.10 -21.47 -2.93
C PHE A 3 24.77 -22.22 -1.79
N CYS A 4 23.98 -22.56 -0.77
CA CYS A 4 24.46 -23.24 0.42
C CYS A 4 25.06 -24.63 0.11
N HIS A 5 24.47 -25.40 -0.83
CA HIS A 5 24.94 -26.75 -1.20
C HIS A 5 26.37 -26.77 -1.76
N GLU A 6 26.84 -25.65 -2.34
CA GLU A 6 28.20 -25.52 -2.88
C GLU A 6 29.28 -25.62 -1.82
N HIS A 7 28.94 -25.37 -0.53
CA HIS A 7 29.90 -25.52 0.57
C HIS A 7 30.27 -26.98 0.84
N TRP A 8 29.39 -27.90 0.45
CA TRP A 8 29.60 -29.35 0.63
C TRP A 8 29.84 -30.10 -0.68
N GLY A 9 29.98 -29.36 -1.81
CA GLY A 9 30.18 -29.97 -3.12
C GLY A 9 29.01 -30.84 -3.58
N LEU A 10 27.80 -30.52 -3.14
CA LEU A 10 26.60 -31.25 -3.57
C LEU A 10 26.13 -30.74 -4.92
N GLU A 11 25.69 -31.64 -5.79
CA GLU A 11 25.08 -31.35 -7.09
C GLU A 11 23.61 -31.77 -7.09
N PRO A 12 22.70 -30.94 -6.60
CA PRO A 12 21.29 -31.30 -6.54
C PRO A 12 20.65 -31.29 -7.93
N ASP A 13 19.79 -32.28 -8.21
CA ASP A 13 19.02 -32.36 -9.46
C ASP A 13 17.96 -31.26 -9.56
N ILE A 14 17.42 -30.82 -8.43
CA ILE A 14 16.39 -29.79 -8.34
C ILE A 14 16.75 -28.82 -7.20
N ILE A 15 16.74 -27.53 -7.50
CA ILE A 15 16.92 -26.44 -6.51
C ILE A 15 15.68 -25.57 -6.54
N THR A 16 15.05 -25.35 -5.38
CA THR A 16 13.97 -24.38 -5.23
C THR A 16 14.46 -23.14 -4.51
N ILE A 17 14.21 -21.98 -5.08
CA ILE A 17 14.59 -20.66 -4.53
C ILE A 17 13.38 -19.75 -4.44
N SER A 18 13.37 -18.89 -3.40
CA SER A 18 12.27 -17.95 -3.18
C SER A 18 12.71 -16.83 -2.25
N LYS A 19 11.78 -16.07 -1.69
CA LYS A 19 11.98 -15.05 -0.64
C LYS A 19 12.97 -13.95 -1.08
N ALA A 20 14.24 -14.06 -0.69
CA ALA A 20 15.27 -13.08 -0.99
C ALA A 20 15.58 -12.93 -2.50
N LEU A 21 15.09 -13.82 -3.37
CA LEU A 21 15.33 -13.75 -4.81
C LEU A 21 14.86 -12.44 -5.45
N SER A 22 13.92 -11.72 -4.85
CA SER A 22 13.48 -10.39 -5.29
C SER A 22 13.98 -9.24 -4.41
N GLY A 23 15.03 -9.44 -3.62
CA GLY A 23 15.41 -8.48 -2.58
C GLY A 23 14.37 -8.31 -1.47
N GLY A 24 13.36 -9.18 -1.40
CA GLY A 24 12.25 -9.12 -0.44
C GLY A 24 11.10 -8.19 -0.85
N PHE A 25 11.14 -7.59 -2.04
CA PHE A 25 10.13 -6.62 -2.50
C PHE A 25 8.88 -7.26 -3.10
N VAL A 26 9.04 -8.36 -3.82
CA VAL A 26 7.94 -9.01 -4.56
C VAL A 26 7.92 -10.51 -4.26
N PRO A 27 6.75 -11.14 -4.08
CA PRO A 27 6.68 -12.59 -4.01
C PRO A 27 7.21 -13.22 -5.30
N ILE A 28 8.26 -14.04 -5.18
CA ILE A 28 8.89 -14.75 -6.28
C ILE A 28 9.31 -16.14 -5.81
N GLY A 29 9.25 -17.10 -6.70
CA GLY A 29 9.83 -18.42 -6.54
C GLY A 29 10.34 -18.92 -7.88
N ALA A 30 11.41 -19.68 -7.85
CA ALA A 30 11.96 -20.34 -9.01
C ALA A 30 12.37 -21.77 -8.66
N MET A 31 12.32 -22.63 -9.65
CA MET A 31 12.85 -23.97 -9.58
C MET A 31 13.91 -24.10 -10.69
N LEU A 32 15.10 -24.48 -10.31
CA LEU A 32 16.19 -24.81 -11.22
C LEU A 32 16.29 -26.34 -11.30
N THR A 33 16.44 -26.88 -12.48
CA THR A 33 16.58 -28.32 -12.68
C THR A 33 17.36 -28.59 -13.96
N THR A 34 17.74 -29.87 -14.16
CA THR A 34 18.40 -30.29 -15.38
C THR A 34 17.41 -30.34 -16.56
N GLU A 35 17.93 -30.16 -17.77
CA GLU A 35 17.13 -30.27 -19.01
C GLU A 35 16.38 -31.61 -19.09
N LYS A 36 17.01 -32.71 -18.69
CA LYS A 36 16.42 -34.04 -18.66
C LYS A 36 15.17 -34.12 -17.79
N ILE A 37 15.22 -33.53 -16.60
CA ILE A 37 14.07 -33.51 -15.66
C ILE A 37 13.00 -32.54 -16.18
N PHE A 38 13.38 -31.38 -16.71
CA PHE A 38 12.45 -30.43 -17.30
C PHE A 38 11.68 -31.08 -18.47
N ALA A 39 12.38 -31.71 -19.40
CA ALA A 39 11.78 -32.38 -20.55
C ALA A 39 10.86 -33.53 -20.16
N SER A 40 11.11 -34.23 -19.03
CA SER A 40 10.22 -35.29 -18.57
C SER A 40 8.82 -34.81 -18.14
N VAL A 41 8.65 -33.48 -17.94
CA VAL A 41 7.37 -32.86 -17.55
C VAL A 41 6.77 -32.04 -18.69
N TYR A 42 7.61 -31.41 -19.49
CA TYR A 42 7.24 -30.43 -20.52
C TYR A 42 7.81 -30.85 -21.88
N ASP A 43 7.37 -31.98 -22.39
CA ASP A 43 7.82 -32.56 -23.66
C ASP A 43 6.95 -32.13 -24.85
N SER A 44 5.79 -31.53 -24.60
CA SER A 44 4.85 -31.07 -25.62
C SER A 44 4.20 -29.74 -25.29
N MET A 45 3.58 -29.12 -26.30
CA MET A 45 2.79 -27.87 -26.10
C MET A 45 1.55 -28.13 -25.23
N GLU A 46 1.02 -29.34 -25.20
CA GLU A 46 -0.13 -29.73 -24.37
C GLU A 46 0.23 -29.71 -22.89
N ASP A 47 1.50 -29.94 -22.56
CA ASP A 47 2.03 -29.96 -21.20
C ASP A 47 2.44 -28.59 -20.67
N ALA A 48 2.43 -27.54 -21.50
CA ALA A 48 2.88 -26.20 -21.14
C ALA A 48 2.14 -25.57 -19.93
N LEU A 49 0.94 -26.08 -19.62
CA LEU A 49 0.12 -25.57 -18.50
C LEU A 49 0.11 -26.46 -17.26
N LYS A 50 0.85 -27.60 -17.24
CA LYS A 50 0.85 -28.54 -16.11
C LYS A 50 1.19 -27.89 -14.77
N HIS A 51 2.05 -26.86 -14.75
CA HIS A 51 2.40 -26.09 -13.57
C HIS A 51 2.12 -24.59 -13.78
N SER A 52 0.94 -24.25 -14.28
CA SER A 52 0.51 -22.86 -14.41
C SER A 52 -0.02 -22.36 -13.07
N THR A 53 0.38 -21.14 -12.70
CA THR A 53 -0.18 -20.41 -11.56
C THR A 53 -0.63 -19.02 -12.02
N THR A 54 -1.67 -18.48 -11.38
CA THR A 54 -2.22 -17.15 -11.74
C THR A 54 -1.17 -16.07 -11.76
N PHE A 55 -0.17 -16.14 -10.85
CA PHE A 55 0.92 -15.17 -10.75
C PHE A 55 2.25 -15.70 -11.33
N GLY A 56 2.24 -16.85 -11.98
CA GLY A 56 3.43 -17.40 -12.64
C GLY A 56 3.88 -16.49 -13.78
N ARG A 57 5.20 -16.33 -13.92
CA ARG A 57 5.83 -15.48 -14.93
C ARG A 57 5.45 -13.99 -14.82
N ASN A 58 5.09 -13.52 -13.63
CA ASN A 58 4.80 -12.12 -13.35
C ASN A 58 6.02 -11.25 -13.69
N GLN A 59 5.87 -10.30 -14.62
CA GLN A 59 6.97 -9.46 -15.09
C GLN A 59 7.62 -8.65 -13.97
N LEU A 60 6.84 -8.11 -13.02
CA LEU A 60 7.38 -7.37 -11.89
C LEU A 60 8.29 -8.25 -11.02
N ALA A 61 7.89 -9.52 -10.79
CA ALA A 61 8.72 -10.48 -10.06
C ALA A 61 9.99 -10.83 -10.85
N MET A 62 9.90 -10.96 -12.17
CA MET A 62 11.07 -11.22 -13.03
C MET A 62 12.05 -10.03 -13.01
N VAL A 63 11.56 -8.81 -13.16
CA VAL A 63 12.40 -7.59 -13.09
C VAL A 63 13.05 -7.45 -11.72
N ALA A 64 12.30 -7.65 -10.63
CA ALA A 64 12.84 -7.60 -9.27
C ALA A 64 13.89 -8.70 -9.05
N GLY A 65 13.65 -9.92 -9.57
CA GLY A 65 14.63 -11.01 -9.51
C GLY A 65 15.91 -10.70 -10.27
N LEU A 66 15.80 -10.20 -11.49
CA LEU A 66 16.97 -9.82 -12.30
C LEU A 66 17.76 -8.67 -11.66
N ALA A 67 17.08 -7.65 -11.14
CA ALA A 67 17.73 -6.55 -10.41
C ALA A 67 18.45 -7.06 -9.15
N THR A 68 17.86 -8.00 -8.43
CA THR A 68 18.49 -8.62 -7.26
C THR A 68 19.75 -9.41 -7.65
N LEU A 69 19.68 -10.20 -8.74
CA LEU A 69 20.84 -10.96 -9.22
C LEU A 69 21.97 -10.02 -9.68
N ALA A 70 21.63 -8.92 -10.37
CA ALA A 70 22.62 -7.91 -10.73
C ALA A 70 23.28 -7.29 -9.49
N ALA A 71 22.49 -6.94 -8.46
CA ALA A 71 23.03 -6.40 -7.21
C ALA A 71 23.98 -7.39 -6.49
N PHE A 72 23.74 -8.70 -6.58
CA PHE A 72 24.66 -9.70 -6.03
C PHE A 72 26.05 -9.61 -6.63
N ASP A 73 26.15 -9.35 -7.95
CA ASP A 73 27.43 -9.22 -8.65
C ASP A 73 28.02 -7.82 -8.46
N ASP A 74 27.22 -6.76 -8.64
CA ASP A 74 27.67 -5.36 -8.63
C ASP A 74 28.14 -4.90 -7.24
N GLU A 75 27.53 -5.42 -6.17
CA GLU A 75 27.81 -5.01 -4.79
C GLU A 75 28.59 -6.04 -3.97
N ASP A 76 29.08 -7.12 -4.57
CA ASP A 76 29.76 -8.22 -3.86
C ASP A 76 28.97 -8.70 -2.62
N ILE A 77 27.65 -8.91 -2.78
CA ILE A 77 26.75 -9.25 -1.66
C ILE A 77 27.21 -10.52 -0.93
N VAL A 78 27.69 -11.52 -1.67
CA VAL A 78 28.18 -12.79 -1.10
C VAL A 78 29.42 -12.55 -0.24
N GLY A 79 30.41 -11.82 -0.76
CA GLY A 79 31.62 -11.49 -0.01
C GLY A 79 31.35 -10.59 1.19
N ARG A 80 30.43 -9.63 1.05
CA ARG A 80 30.00 -8.79 2.19
C ARG A 80 29.36 -9.63 3.29
N ALA A 81 28.43 -10.53 2.94
CA ALA A 81 27.77 -11.41 3.91
C ALA A 81 28.75 -12.36 4.61
N GLU A 82 29.79 -12.82 3.92
CA GLU A 82 30.86 -13.63 4.50
C GLU A 82 31.68 -12.83 5.51
N ARG A 83 32.15 -11.63 5.14
CA ARG A 83 32.96 -10.76 6.02
C ARG A 83 32.16 -10.31 7.25
N SER A 84 30.94 -9.78 7.04
CA SER A 84 30.07 -9.33 8.15
C SER A 84 29.63 -10.49 9.04
N GLY A 85 29.41 -11.68 8.45
CA GLY A 85 29.08 -12.88 9.20
C GLY A 85 30.21 -13.40 10.06
N ALA A 86 31.45 -13.35 9.57
CA ALA A 86 32.65 -13.72 10.34
C ALA A 86 32.87 -12.76 11.51
N ASP A 87 32.80 -11.43 11.27
CA ASP A 87 32.93 -10.40 12.30
C ASP A 87 31.84 -10.55 13.39
N LEU A 88 30.59 -10.75 12.98
CA LEU A 88 29.47 -10.95 13.91
C LEU A 88 29.68 -12.21 14.77
N GLN A 89 30.07 -13.33 14.16
CA GLN A 89 30.32 -14.57 14.91
C GLN A 89 31.47 -14.44 15.89
N GLU A 90 32.56 -13.77 15.51
CA GLU A 90 33.71 -13.51 16.38
C GLU A 90 33.30 -12.69 17.61
N LYS A 91 32.60 -11.58 17.40
CA LYS A 91 32.09 -10.72 18.50
C LYS A 91 31.09 -11.45 19.41
N LEU A 92 30.22 -12.27 18.84
CA LEU A 92 29.26 -13.08 19.61
C LEU A 92 29.97 -14.17 20.42
N ARG A 93 31.03 -14.79 19.93
CA ARG A 93 31.86 -15.73 20.73
C ARG A 93 32.54 -14.99 21.85
N GLY A 94 33.01 -13.76 21.66
CA GLY A 94 33.51 -12.92 22.76
C GLY A 94 32.47 -12.63 23.85
N LEU A 95 31.18 -12.51 23.47
CA LEU A 95 30.09 -12.44 24.46
C LEU A 95 29.86 -13.77 25.15
N ALA A 96 30.00 -14.92 24.47
CA ALA A 96 29.85 -16.24 25.07
C ALA A 96 30.94 -16.51 26.11
N GLU A 97 32.17 -16.02 25.91
CA GLU A 97 33.24 -16.09 26.94
C GLU A 97 32.92 -15.27 28.18
N ARG A 98 32.14 -14.18 28.03
CA ARG A 98 31.75 -13.30 29.14
C ARG A 98 30.49 -13.78 29.88
N TYR A 99 29.59 -14.39 29.15
CA TYR A 99 28.25 -14.77 29.65
C TYR A 99 27.98 -16.25 29.52
N GLU A 100 28.16 -17.01 30.61
CA GLU A 100 27.93 -18.46 30.69
C GLU A 100 26.52 -18.92 30.23
N LEU A 101 25.55 -17.99 30.10
CA LEU A 101 24.22 -18.26 29.57
C LEU A 101 24.22 -18.43 28.07
N ILE A 102 25.22 -17.93 27.35
CA ILE A 102 25.42 -18.20 25.91
C ILE A 102 26.27 -19.47 25.80
N HIS A 103 25.62 -20.56 25.40
CA HIS A 103 26.25 -21.88 25.35
C HIS A 103 27.03 -22.11 24.06
N ASP A 104 26.48 -21.68 22.92
CA ASP A 104 27.13 -21.87 21.62
C ASP A 104 26.71 -20.77 20.62
N VAL A 105 27.63 -20.45 19.73
CA VAL A 105 27.42 -19.54 18.58
C VAL A 105 27.92 -20.23 17.32
N ARG A 106 27.00 -20.60 16.46
CA ARG A 106 27.29 -21.31 15.21
C ARG A 106 26.52 -20.72 14.02
N GLY A 107 27.09 -20.86 12.83
CA GLY A 107 26.43 -20.37 11.62
C GLY A 107 27.32 -20.37 10.41
N LEU A 108 26.74 -19.95 9.27
CA LEU A 108 27.43 -19.78 8.01
C LEU A 108 27.08 -18.42 7.44
N GLY A 109 28.07 -17.58 7.21
CA GLY A 109 27.85 -16.18 6.84
C GLY A 109 26.96 -15.48 7.88
N LEU A 110 25.92 -14.79 7.43
CA LEU A 110 24.96 -14.07 8.29
C LEU A 110 23.80 -14.94 8.82
N MET A 111 23.78 -16.23 8.52
CA MET A 111 22.81 -17.15 9.12
C MET A 111 23.40 -17.74 10.39
N ILE A 112 23.05 -17.20 11.56
CA ILE A 112 23.69 -17.49 12.84
C ILE A 112 22.65 -17.94 13.86
N GLY A 113 22.99 -18.97 14.64
CA GLY A 113 22.26 -19.41 15.84
C GLY A 113 23.04 -19.06 17.08
N ILE A 114 22.37 -18.44 18.06
CA ILE A 114 22.87 -18.22 19.42
C ILE A 114 22.10 -19.15 20.34
N GLU A 115 22.78 -20.15 20.89
CA GLU A 115 22.18 -21.11 21.80
C GLU A 115 22.42 -20.71 23.25
N PHE A 116 21.34 -20.68 24.02
CA PHE A 116 21.42 -20.43 25.46
C PHE A 116 21.30 -21.71 26.22
N GLY A 117 22.18 -21.86 27.21
CA GLY A 117 22.29 -23.05 28.02
C GLY A 117 22.29 -22.76 29.51
N GLN A 118 22.21 -23.84 30.30
CA GLN A 118 22.28 -23.76 31.74
C GLN A 118 23.73 -23.63 32.18
N PRO A 119 24.12 -22.55 32.89
CA PRO A 119 25.41 -22.46 33.57
C PRO A 119 25.56 -23.57 34.63
N GLU A 120 26.77 -24.09 34.78
CA GLU A 120 27.08 -25.16 35.75
C GLU A 120 26.78 -24.74 37.17
N SER A 121 27.01 -23.47 37.52
CA SER A 121 26.90 -22.95 38.90
C SER A 121 26.28 -21.55 38.94
N GLY A 122 26.08 -21.00 40.13
CA GLY A 122 25.68 -19.60 40.33
C GLY A 122 24.19 -19.30 40.30
N SER A 123 23.87 -18.02 40.49
CA SER A 123 22.47 -17.52 40.54
C SER A 123 21.80 -17.50 39.19
N ALA A 124 22.55 -17.28 38.11
CA ALA A 124 22.06 -17.28 36.72
C ALA A 124 21.57 -18.68 36.32
N GLY A 125 22.32 -19.74 36.67
CA GLY A 125 21.91 -21.13 36.42
C GLY A 125 20.65 -21.53 37.17
N ARG A 126 20.47 -21.07 38.42
CA ARG A 126 19.21 -21.32 39.17
C ARG A 126 18.02 -20.64 38.52
N ARG A 127 18.17 -19.41 38.05
CA ARG A 127 17.10 -18.68 37.34
C ARG A 127 16.75 -19.33 36.02
N PHE A 128 17.76 -19.72 35.22
CA PHE A 128 17.57 -20.44 33.97
C PHE A 128 16.74 -21.72 34.21
N ARG A 129 17.14 -22.57 35.16
CA ARG A 129 16.38 -23.79 35.51
C ARG A 129 14.95 -23.52 35.93
N THR A 130 14.72 -22.46 36.71
CA THR A 130 13.36 -22.11 37.16
C THR A 130 12.47 -21.73 35.96
N LEU A 131 13.00 -20.97 34.99
CA LEU A 131 12.29 -20.58 33.79
C LEU A 131 12.00 -21.76 32.88
N GLU A 132 12.99 -22.65 32.68
CA GLU A 132 12.85 -23.85 31.84
C GLU A 132 11.87 -24.88 32.45
N ARG A 133 11.75 -24.96 33.78
CA ARG A 133 10.71 -25.76 34.47
C ARG A 133 9.30 -25.21 34.25
N LEU A 134 9.13 -23.89 34.07
CA LEU A 134 7.85 -23.29 33.76
C LEU A 134 7.44 -23.58 32.30
N ARG A 135 8.37 -23.46 31.39
CA ARG A 135 8.20 -23.80 29.97
C ARG A 135 9.57 -23.87 29.30
N THR A 136 9.86 -24.98 28.63
CA THR A 136 11.08 -25.14 27.82
C THR A 136 11.14 -24.08 26.73
N GLY A 137 12.32 -23.48 26.50
CA GLY A 137 12.52 -22.40 25.52
C GLY A 137 12.07 -21.00 25.99
N MET A 138 11.73 -20.88 27.30
CA MET A 138 11.28 -19.58 27.83
C MET A 138 12.41 -18.57 27.95
N PHE A 139 13.65 -19.02 28.16
CA PHE A 139 14.78 -18.12 28.29
C PHE A 139 15.02 -17.30 27.00
N SER A 140 14.94 -17.90 25.84
CA SER A 140 15.06 -17.18 24.56
C SER A 140 14.04 -16.07 24.44
N GLN A 141 12.81 -16.24 24.94
CA GLN A 141 11.79 -15.19 24.92
C GLN A 141 12.17 -14.01 25.82
N LEU A 142 12.87 -14.27 26.93
CA LEU A 142 13.39 -13.22 27.79
C LEU A 142 14.46 -12.37 27.14
N VAL A 143 15.17 -12.89 26.15
CA VAL A 143 16.18 -12.15 25.39
C VAL A 143 15.53 -11.41 24.21
N VAL A 144 14.65 -12.08 23.45
CA VAL A 144 14.01 -11.49 22.27
C VAL A 144 13.14 -10.27 22.62
N VAL A 145 12.41 -10.33 23.74
CA VAL A 145 11.48 -9.25 24.12
C VAL A 145 12.20 -7.93 24.43
N PRO A 146 13.28 -7.87 25.22
CA PRO A 146 14.06 -6.65 25.43
C PRO A 146 14.78 -6.16 24.17
N LEU A 147 15.34 -7.05 23.36
CA LEU A 147 15.93 -6.68 22.07
C LEU A 147 14.91 -5.88 21.21
N PHE A 148 13.67 -6.34 21.19
CA PHE A 148 12.62 -5.62 20.46
C PHE A 148 12.20 -4.31 21.13
N HIS A 149 11.93 -4.30 22.43
CA HIS A 149 11.36 -3.13 23.10
C HIS A 149 12.36 -2.02 23.36
N ARG A 150 13.58 -2.37 23.79
CA ARG A 150 14.61 -1.40 24.16
C ARG A 150 15.45 -0.99 22.96
N HIS A 151 15.87 -1.98 22.15
CA HIS A 151 16.84 -1.78 21.06
C HIS A 151 16.21 -1.79 19.67
N ARG A 152 14.88 -2.00 19.55
CA ARG A 152 14.15 -2.00 18.25
C ARG A 152 14.64 -3.08 17.27
N ILE A 153 15.25 -4.14 17.78
CA ILE A 153 15.74 -5.26 16.99
C ILE A 153 14.68 -6.36 16.95
N ILE A 154 14.27 -6.72 15.74
CA ILE A 154 13.35 -7.85 15.50
C ILE A 154 14.17 -9.10 15.27
N THR A 155 14.04 -10.06 16.15
CA THR A 155 14.62 -11.40 16.02
C THR A 155 13.62 -12.45 16.45
N GLN A 156 13.91 -13.74 16.21
CA GLN A 156 12.98 -14.81 16.55
C GLN A 156 13.72 -16.03 17.12
N VAL A 157 13.00 -16.79 17.92
CA VAL A 157 13.45 -18.10 18.38
C VAL A 157 13.44 -19.08 17.21
N ALA A 158 14.42 -19.96 17.12
CA ALA A 158 14.61 -20.87 15.98
C ALA A 158 13.45 -21.86 15.80
N ALA A 159 12.88 -22.37 16.90
CA ALA A 159 11.72 -23.25 16.90
C ALA A 159 11.01 -23.21 18.27
N ASP A 160 9.88 -23.88 18.37
CA ASP A 160 9.20 -24.07 19.67
C ASP A 160 10.05 -24.91 20.62
N ASN A 161 10.03 -24.55 21.92
CA ASN A 161 10.70 -25.26 23.00
C ASN A 161 12.22 -25.38 22.84
N VAL A 162 12.87 -24.45 22.16
CA VAL A 162 14.34 -24.38 22.08
C VAL A 162 14.85 -23.03 22.57
N ASN A 163 16.03 -23.03 23.16
CA ASN A 163 16.71 -21.82 23.61
C ASN A 163 17.74 -21.35 22.57
N ILE A 164 17.32 -21.19 21.36
CA ILE A 164 18.17 -20.72 20.25
C ILE A 164 17.50 -19.50 19.60
N ILE A 165 18.21 -18.39 19.55
CA ILE A 165 17.86 -17.24 18.74
C ILE A 165 18.50 -17.39 17.37
N LYS A 166 17.68 -17.25 16.33
CA LYS A 166 18.12 -17.28 14.93
C LYS A 166 18.29 -15.85 14.42
N LEU A 167 19.48 -15.54 13.93
CA LEU A 167 19.80 -14.29 13.27
C LEU A 167 19.82 -14.50 11.75
N LEU A 168 19.11 -13.62 11.04
CA LEU A 168 19.04 -13.54 9.58
C LEU A 168 18.98 -12.06 9.21
N PRO A 169 20.03 -11.26 9.48
CA PRO A 169 20.06 -9.86 9.11
C PRO A 169 20.07 -9.72 7.58
N PRO A 170 19.74 -8.54 7.04
CA PRO A 170 19.92 -8.26 5.63
C PRO A 170 21.36 -8.55 5.19
N LEU A 171 21.53 -9.14 4.00
CA LEU A 171 22.87 -9.51 3.48
C LEU A 171 23.79 -8.28 3.27
N ILE A 172 23.22 -7.09 3.20
CA ILE A 172 23.94 -5.81 3.07
C ILE A 172 24.35 -5.20 4.42
N SER A 173 24.05 -5.87 5.56
CA SER A 173 24.45 -5.38 6.88
C SER A 173 25.98 -5.24 6.96
N GLY A 174 26.41 -4.08 7.47
CA GLY A 174 27.81 -3.71 7.62
C GLY A 174 28.27 -3.76 9.10
N PRO A 175 29.47 -3.22 9.35
CA PRO A 175 30.04 -3.20 10.71
C PRO A 175 29.18 -2.44 11.72
N GLU A 176 28.51 -1.35 11.30
CA GLU A 176 27.67 -0.54 12.20
C GLU A 176 26.47 -1.33 12.73
N GLU A 177 25.78 -2.10 11.86
CA GLU A 177 24.65 -2.93 12.26
C GLU A 177 25.11 -4.12 13.10
N VAL A 178 26.27 -4.68 12.80
CA VAL A 178 26.91 -5.74 13.58
C VAL A 178 27.20 -5.25 14.99
N ASP A 179 27.90 -4.11 15.12
CA ASP A 179 28.25 -3.52 16.42
C ASP A 179 27.02 -3.15 17.23
N TYR A 180 26.01 -2.58 16.57
CA TYR A 180 24.73 -2.25 17.22
C TYR A 180 24.04 -3.48 17.80
N PHE A 181 24.00 -4.58 17.05
CA PHE A 181 23.40 -5.82 17.52
C PHE A 181 24.17 -6.42 18.71
N VAL A 182 25.51 -6.46 18.60
CA VAL A 182 26.38 -7.02 19.65
C VAL A 182 26.23 -6.22 20.95
N GLN A 183 26.24 -4.89 20.87
CA GLN A 183 26.03 -4.03 22.04
C GLN A 183 24.64 -4.23 22.65
N ALA A 184 23.60 -4.30 21.83
CA ALA A 184 22.24 -4.54 22.31
C ALA A 184 22.10 -5.91 23.03
N LEU A 185 22.76 -6.94 22.50
CA LEU A 185 22.77 -8.26 23.13
C LEU A 185 23.60 -8.24 24.43
N ASP A 186 24.74 -7.54 24.46
CA ASP A 186 25.54 -7.35 25.67
C ASP A 186 24.71 -6.71 26.80
N ASP A 187 23.99 -5.63 26.52
CA ASP A 187 23.10 -4.97 27.49
C ASP A 187 22.04 -5.92 28.05
N VAL A 188 21.41 -6.71 27.18
CA VAL A 188 20.37 -7.67 27.58
C VAL A 188 20.95 -8.82 28.38
N MET A 189 22.12 -9.34 28.02
CA MET A 189 22.79 -10.43 28.73
C MET A 189 23.34 -9.97 30.08
N ALA A 190 23.86 -8.75 30.20
CA ALA A 190 24.25 -8.16 31.45
C ALA A 190 23.07 -8.08 32.44
N ASP A 191 21.90 -7.68 31.98
CA ASP A 191 20.66 -7.66 32.78
C ASP A 191 20.19 -9.07 33.17
N ALA A 192 20.31 -10.04 32.27
CA ALA A 192 19.99 -11.45 32.54
C ALA A 192 20.87 -12.02 33.67
N HIS A 193 22.15 -11.67 33.68
CA HIS A 193 23.09 -12.07 34.73
C HIS A 193 22.83 -11.37 36.06
N ARG A 194 22.53 -10.06 36.06
CA ARG A 194 22.21 -9.30 37.30
C ARG A 194 20.86 -9.68 37.90
N GLY A 195 19.92 -10.14 37.13
CA GLY A 195 18.65 -10.70 37.60
C GLY A 195 17.57 -9.70 38.04
N SER A 196 17.77 -8.41 37.86
CA SER A 196 16.89 -7.38 38.44
C SER A 196 15.87 -6.75 37.49
N GLY A 197 16.05 -6.81 36.17
CA GLY A 197 15.20 -6.10 35.21
C GLY A 197 14.34 -6.99 34.32
N LEU A 198 14.91 -8.05 33.77
CA LEU A 198 14.28 -8.90 32.74
C LEU A 198 13.06 -9.68 33.23
N THR A 199 13.12 -10.22 34.45
CA THR A 199 11.98 -10.96 35.04
C THR A 199 10.79 -10.06 35.32
N TYR A 200 11.00 -8.80 35.67
CA TYR A 200 9.92 -7.82 35.88
C TYR A 200 9.26 -7.40 34.56
N GLU A 201 10.04 -7.05 33.53
CA GLU A 201 9.50 -6.69 32.22
C GLU A 201 8.76 -7.84 31.55
N PHE A 202 9.32 -9.04 31.63
CA PHE A 202 8.69 -10.25 31.12
C PHE A 202 7.39 -10.57 31.88
N GLY A 203 7.41 -10.53 33.20
CA GLY A 203 6.22 -10.71 34.04
C GLY A 203 5.12 -9.69 33.72
N ARG A 204 5.47 -8.45 33.50
CA ARG A 204 4.53 -7.39 33.09
C ARG A 204 3.96 -7.61 31.69
N THR A 205 4.77 -8.11 30.76
CA THR A 205 4.33 -8.44 29.39
C THR A 205 3.43 -9.68 29.37
N MET A 206 3.77 -10.70 30.14
CA MET A 206 2.96 -11.92 30.31
C MET A 206 1.66 -11.65 31.05
N ALA A 207 1.66 -10.83 32.09
CA ALA A 207 0.45 -10.42 32.81
C ALA A 207 -0.51 -9.63 31.90
N ARG A 208 -0.01 -8.73 31.05
CA ARG A 208 -0.78 -8.05 30.03
C ARG A 208 -1.35 -9.01 28.98
N GLY A 209 -0.60 -10.02 28.57
CA GLY A 209 -1.03 -11.08 27.67
C GLY A 209 -2.12 -11.99 28.26
N ALA A 210 -1.98 -12.35 29.54
CA ALA A 210 -2.94 -13.19 30.28
C ALA A 210 -4.27 -12.47 30.52
N LEU A 211 -4.23 -11.18 30.84
CA LEU A 211 -5.42 -10.34 30.98
C LEU A 211 -6.18 -10.23 29.63
N LYS A 212 -5.46 -10.11 28.51
CA LYS A 212 -6.06 -10.15 27.17
C LYS A 212 -6.68 -11.52 26.81
N ARG A 213 -6.10 -12.63 27.26
CA ARG A 213 -6.67 -13.98 27.06
C ARG A 213 -7.94 -14.23 27.90
N LYS A 214 -7.99 -13.69 29.12
CA LYS A 214 -9.18 -13.82 29.99
C LYS A 214 -10.39 -13.08 29.42
N SER A 215 -10.19 -11.89 28.83
CA SER A 215 -11.25 -11.15 28.14
C SER A 215 -11.72 -11.82 26.84
N ARG A 216 -10.85 -12.54 26.14
CA ARG A 216 -11.25 -13.32 24.94
C ARG A 216 -12.01 -14.60 25.27
N ARG A 217 -11.77 -15.26 26.40
CA ARG A 217 -12.53 -16.46 26.82
C ARG A 217 -13.92 -16.15 27.34
N SER A 218 -14.17 -14.97 27.88
CA SER A 218 -15.51 -14.56 28.32
C SER A 218 -16.46 -14.18 27.17
N VAL A 219 -15.94 -13.97 25.96
CA VAL A 219 -16.72 -13.68 24.74
C VAL A 219 -16.99 -14.95 23.90
N ALA A 220 -16.26 -16.04 24.16
CA ALA A 220 -16.36 -17.28 23.37
C ALA A 220 -17.29 -18.36 23.97
N SER A 221 -18.04 -18.05 25.05
CA SER A 221 -19.01 -18.98 25.66
C SER A 221 -20.44 -18.73 25.18
N GLY A 222 -20.65 -18.54 23.88
CA GLY A 222 -21.95 -18.49 23.24
C GLY A 222 -21.96 -19.41 22.03
N SER A 223 -22.57 -20.59 22.23
CA SER A 223 -23.07 -21.61 21.27
C SER A 223 -22.18 -22.12 20.12
N PRO A 224 -22.05 -23.43 19.96
CA PRO A 224 -21.28 -24.03 18.89
C PRO A 224 -22.10 -24.16 17.61
N VAL A 225 -21.60 -23.62 16.51
CA VAL A 225 -22.05 -23.95 15.16
C VAL A 225 -21.19 -25.10 14.65
N ALA A 226 -21.85 -26.18 14.24
CA ALA A 226 -21.26 -27.40 13.73
C ALA A 226 -20.51 -27.18 12.41
N ALA A 227 -19.32 -27.79 12.31
CA ALA A 227 -18.54 -27.84 11.07
C ALA A 227 -19.03 -28.99 10.17
N PRO A 228 -19.04 -28.83 8.84
CA PRO A 228 -19.32 -29.94 7.94
C PRO A 228 -18.05 -30.78 7.71
N ALA A 229 -18.27 -32.08 7.67
CA ALA A 229 -17.27 -33.12 7.51
C ALA A 229 -16.62 -33.10 6.12
N SER A 230 -15.29 -33.25 6.08
CA SER A 230 -14.52 -33.48 4.88
C SER A 230 -14.57 -34.97 4.50
N SER A 231 -15.05 -35.26 3.28
CA SER A 231 -14.90 -36.60 2.67
C SER A 231 -13.62 -36.65 1.85
N ALA A 232 -12.69 -37.48 2.27
CA ALA A 232 -11.55 -37.92 1.48
C ALA A 232 -11.99 -39.04 0.54
N SER A 233 -11.67 -38.94 -0.73
CA SER A 233 -11.68 -40.08 -1.64
C SER A 233 -10.36 -40.16 -2.41
N SER A 234 -9.68 -41.26 -2.16
CA SER A 234 -8.54 -41.82 -2.85
C SER A 234 -8.85 -42.18 -4.30
N LEU A 235 -7.92 -41.93 -5.21
CA LEU A 235 -7.79 -42.72 -6.43
C LEU A 235 -6.32 -42.94 -6.73
N SER A 236 -6.00 -44.23 -6.79
CA SER A 236 -4.74 -44.86 -7.14
C SER A 236 -4.75 -45.33 -8.61
N SER A 237 -3.54 -45.63 -9.07
CA SER A 237 -3.16 -46.48 -10.23
C SER A 237 -3.15 -45.80 -11.60
N ALA A 238 -2.17 -45.96 -12.39
CA ALA A 238 -1.08 -46.84 -12.69
C ALA A 238 -0.79 -46.84 -14.21
N SER A 239 0.46 -46.96 -14.53
CA SER A 239 1.11 -47.66 -15.64
C SER A 239 1.04 -47.03 -17.04
N SER A 240 2.14 -46.77 -17.58
CA SER A 240 3.23 -47.48 -18.24
C SER A 240 3.37 -47.18 -19.74
N LEU A 241 4.58 -47.02 -20.12
CA LEU A 241 5.33 -47.50 -21.27
C LEU A 241 5.62 -46.56 -22.46
N ASP A 242 6.89 -46.35 -22.55
CA ASP A 242 7.90 -46.64 -23.58
C ASP A 242 8.03 -45.78 -24.86
N SER A 243 9.28 -45.42 -24.96
CA SER A 243 10.18 -45.50 -26.13
C SER A 243 10.36 -44.29 -27.06
N ALA A 244 11.58 -43.76 -26.90
CA ALA A 244 12.60 -43.47 -27.92
C ALA A 244 12.33 -42.48 -29.07
N SER A 245 13.14 -41.44 -29.13
CA SER A 245 14.25 -41.36 -30.09
C SER A 245 14.90 -39.98 -30.08
N SER A 246 16.23 -40.01 -30.12
CA SER A 246 17.20 -38.93 -30.23
C SER A 246 17.12 -38.19 -31.57
N VAL A 247 17.27 -36.84 -31.55
CA VAL A 247 17.94 -36.09 -32.63
C VAL A 247 18.61 -34.83 -32.09
N ASP A 248 19.82 -34.65 -32.51
CA ASP A 248 20.82 -33.61 -32.35
C ASP A 248 20.35 -32.18 -32.06
N GLY A 249 21.01 -31.56 -31.06
CA GLY A 249 20.95 -30.14 -30.73
C GLY A 249 22.33 -29.52 -30.51
N GLN A 250 23.10 -29.28 -31.58
CA GLN A 250 24.41 -28.61 -31.53
C GLN A 250 24.45 -27.33 -32.36
N ALA A 251 23.48 -26.47 -32.19
CA ALA A 251 23.51 -25.14 -32.82
C ALA A 251 22.66 -24.15 -32.03
N ARG A 252 23.18 -23.60 -30.94
CA ARG A 252 22.71 -22.37 -30.27
C ARG A 252 23.52 -22.01 -29.03
N ARG A 253 24.85 -22.07 -29.09
CA ARG A 253 25.73 -21.59 -28.03
C ARG A 253 26.36 -20.21 -28.29
N ASP A 254 26.24 -19.66 -29.48
CA ASP A 254 27.02 -18.48 -29.88
C ASP A 254 26.30 -17.12 -29.78
N ASP A 255 24.97 -17.10 -29.51
CA ASP A 255 24.21 -15.85 -29.42
C ASP A 255 24.20 -15.19 -28.03
N TRP A 256 24.79 -15.81 -27.00
CA TRP A 256 24.81 -15.26 -25.64
C TRP A 256 26.02 -14.39 -25.31
N GLN A 257 27.05 -14.37 -26.17
CA GLN A 257 28.26 -13.59 -25.92
C GLN A 257 28.31 -12.21 -26.58
N ALA A 258 27.35 -11.87 -27.42
CA ALA A 258 27.30 -10.58 -28.15
C ALA A 258 26.59 -9.43 -27.41
N ALA A 259 26.02 -9.65 -26.22
CA ALA A 259 25.30 -8.62 -25.47
C ALA A 259 26.09 -7.99 -24.31
N ARG A 260 27.42 -8.11 -24.30
CA ARG A 260 28.27 -7.45 -23.29
C ARG A 260 28.99 -6.26 -23.88
N THR A 261 28.36 -5.09 -23.89
CA THR A 261 29.06 -3.81 -23.95
C THR A 261 28.54 -2.92 -22.81
N PRO A 262 29.41 -2.38 -21.94
CA PRO A 262 28.98 -1.55 -20.81
C PRO A 262 28.63 -0.15 -21.32
N GLY A 263 27.35 0.17 -21.40
CA GLY A 263 26.82 1.51 -21.67
C GLY A 263 26.33 2.16 -20.38
N ARG A 264 27.04 3.18 -19.95
CA ARG A 264 26.76 4.29 -19.03
C ARG A 264 25.35 4.32 -18.42
N GLY A 265 25.35 4.53 -17.09
CA GLY A 265 24.21 4.66 -16.22
C GLY A 265 23.03 5.45 -16.80
N HIS A 266 21.87 4.85 -16.73
CA HIS A 266 20.64 5.54 -16.97
C HIS A 266 19.88 5.65 -15.64
N ALA A 267 19.78 6.89 -15.19
CA ALA A 267 18.74 7.34 -14.29
C ALA A 267 17.38 6.79 -14.78
N ALA A 268 16.47 6.52 -13.83
CA ALA A 268 15.11 6.05 -14.08
C ALA A 268 14.52 6.74 -15.32
N GLY A 269 14.47 6.01 -16.42
CA GLY A 269 14.09 6.54 -17.71
C GLY A 269 12.62 6.87 -17.75
N SER A 270 12.32 8.18 -17.81
CA SER A 270 11.13 8.66 -18.51
C SER A 270 11.10 7.97 -19.87
N VAL A 271 9.95 7.41 -20.25
CA VAL A 271 9.68 7.00 -21.63
C VAL A 271 10.04 8.20 -22.52
N THR A 272 11.09 8.05 -23.31
CA THR A 272 11.67 9.14 -24.11
C THR A 272 10.69 9.59 -25.18
N ASP A 273 10.55 10.91 -25.33
CA ASP A 273 9.69 11.70 -26.23
C ASP A 273 9.96 11.50 -27.76
N ALA A 274 10.45 10.36 -28.19
CA ALA A 274 10.72 10.15 -29.62
C ALA A 274 9.54 9.46 -30.30
N GLY A 275 8.62 10.24 -30.84
CA GLY A 275 7.73 9.82 -31.91
C GLY A 275 6.28 9.46 -31.55
N TYR A 276 5.81 9.71 -30.34
CA TYR A 276 4.38 9.56 -30.03
C TYR A 276 3.63 10.82 -30.47
N VAL A 277 2.85 10.70 -31.55
CA VAL A 277 1.78 11.65 -31.88
C VAL A 277 0.58 11.24 -31.04
N PRO A 278 0.14 12.03 -30.06
CA PRO A 278 -1.04 11.67 -29.28
C PRO A 278 -2.23 11.59 -30.25
N ALA A 279 -2.94 10.47 -30.23
CA ALA A 279 -4.28 10.44 -30.80
C ALA A 279 -5.08 11.45 -29.96
N VAL A 280 -5.44 12.56 -30.57
CA VAL A 280 -6.28 13.59 -29.94
C VAL A 280 -7.67 12.99 -29.82
N ALA A 281 -8.02 12.50 -28.61
CA ALA A 281 -9.39 12.12 -28.34
C ALA A 281 -10.23 13.40 -28.27
N SER A 282 -11.41 13.37 -28.85
CA SER A 282 -12.38 14.48 -28.79
C SER A 282 -13.73 13.90 -28.42
N ILE A 283 -14.38 14.52 -27.46
CA ILE A 283 -15.77 14.16 -27.13
C ILE A 283 -16.68 14.83 -28.17
N GLU A 284 -17.32 14.00 -28.99
CA GLU A 284 -18.27 14.43 -29.98
C GLU A 284 -19.72 14.28 -29.48
N PRO A 285 -20.66 15.11 -29.96
CA PRO A 285 -22.07 14.92 -29.65
C PRO A 285 -22.55 13.50 -30.02
N GLY A 286 -23.19 12.83 -29.08
CA GLY A 286 -23.68 11.46 -29.25
C GLY A 286 -22.71 10.35 -28.85
N ASP A 287 -21.46 10.66 -28.49
CA ASP A 287 -20.52 9.68 -27.93
C ASP A 287 -21.09 9.05 -26.67
N ARG A 288 -21.10 7.72 -26.60
CA ARG A 288 -21.49 6.98 -25.41
C ARG A 288 -20.31 6.91 -24.41
N ILE A 289 -20.46 7.55 -23.25
CA ILE A 289 -19.40 7.67 -22.26
C ILE A 289 -19.86 7.08 -20.93
N VAL A 290 -19.13 6.08 -20.44
CA VAL A 290 -19.40 5.43 -19.15
C VAL A 290 -18.64 6.11 -18.03
N ILE A 291 -19.34 6.46 -16.95
CA ILE A 291 -18.75 7.08 -15.75
C ILE A 291 -19.08 6.23 -14.54
N THR A 292 -18.08 5.56 -13.95
CA THR A 292 -18.27 4.85 -12.68
C THR A 292 -18.15 5.82 -11.51
N GLY A 293 -18.96 5.64 -10.48
CA GLY A 293 -19.01 6.57 -9.34
C GLY A 293 -19.63 7.93 -9.71
N ALA A 294 -20.47 7.96 -10.75
CA ALA A 294 -21.07 9.18 -11.28
C ALA A 294 -21.96 9.93 -10.31
N ALA A 295 -22.60 9.26 -9.33
CA ALA A 295 -23.39 9.90 -8.28
C ALA A 295 -22.55 10.59 -7.20
N GLY A 296 -21.24 10.30 -7.13
CA GLY A 296 -20.32 10.89 -6.17
C GLY A 296 -20.02 12.37 -6.46
N PHE A 297 -19.33 13.02 -5.52
CA PHE A 297 -19.01 14.44 -5.56
C PHE A 297 -18.29 14.87 -6.86
N ILE A 298 -17.11 14.28 -7.14
CA ILE A 298 -16.37 14.58 -8.38
C ILE A 298 -17.06 13.95 -9.60
N GLY A 299 -17.60 12.73 -9.46
CA GLY A 299 -18.21 11.99 -10.56
C GLY A 299 -19.39 12.71 -11.18
N SER A 300 -20.25 13.33 -10.37
CA SER A 300 -21.40 14.10 -10.87
C SER A 300 -20.97 15.39 -11.59
N ALA A 301 -19.91 16.05 -11.12
CA ALA A 301 -19.35 17.20 -11.81
C ALA A 301 -18.72 16.81 -13.17
N VAL A 302 -18.05 15.64 -13.25
CA VAL A 302 -17.55 15.08 -14.51
C VAL A 302 -18.73 14.73 -15.44
N ALA A 303 -19.80 14.11 -14.94
CA ALA A 303 -21.00 13.80 -15.73
C ALA A 303 -21.61 15.07 -16.35
N ARG A 304 -21.74 16.15 -15.56
CA ARG A 304 -22.19 17.47 -16.06
C ARG A 304 -21.26 18.02 -17.15
N ALA A 305 -19.96 17.96 -16.94
CA ALA A 305 -18.99 18.48 -17.89
C ALA A 305 -18.98 17.71 -19.21
N VAL A 306 -19.17 16.40 -19.17
CA VAL A 306 -19.25 15.50 -20.33
C VAL A 306 -20.57 15.71 -21.07
N GLN A 307 -21.70 15.76 -20.35
CA GLN A 307 -23.03 16.02 -20.96
C GLN A 307 -23.08 17.39 -21.64
N ALA A 308 -22.43 18.39 -21.07
CA ALA A 308 -22.35 19.74 -21.66
C ALA A 308 -21.65 19.76 -23.05
N LYS A 309 -20.89 18.72 -23.40
CA LYS A 309 -20.30 18.52 -24.73
C LYS A 309 -21.22 17.74 -25.67
N GLY A 310 -22.43 17.40 -25.25
CA GLY A 310 -23.42 16.67 -26.04
C GLY A 310 -23.26 15.15 -26.04
N ALA A 311 -22.42 14.60 -25.22
CA ALA A 311 -22.24 13.16 -25.10
C ALA A 311 -23.40 12.46 -24.36
N GLN A 312 -23.64 11.21 -24.70
CA GLN A 312 -24.57 10.32 -24.00
C GLN A 312 -23.85 9.71 -22.78
N VAL A 313 -24.21 10.18 -21.59
CA VAL A 313 -23.58 9.73 -20.35
C VAL A 313 -24.31 8.52 -19.79
N VAL A 314 -23.55 7.46 -19.52
CA VAL A 314 -24.00 6.27 -18.75
C VAL A 314 -23.38 6.34 -17.35
N ALA A 315 -24.19 6.68 -16.38
CA ALA A 315 -23.81 6.83 -14.98
C ALA A 315 -23.93 5.49 -14.24
N LEU A 316 -22.81 4.85 -13.91
CA LEU A 316 -22.80 3.68 -13.04
C LEU A 316 -22.88 4.13 -11.57
N VAL A 317 -23.96 3.72 -10.91
CA VAL A 317 -24.29 4.08 -9.54
C VAL A 317 -24.27 2.82 -8.69
N GLU A 318 -23.61 2.88 -7.52
CA GLU A 318 -23.60 1.76 -6.57
C GLU A 318 -25.03 1.46 -6.10
N PRO A 319 -25.45 0.18 -6.00
CA PRO A 319 -26.77 -0.18 -5.52
C PRO A 319 -27.06 0.43 -4.14
N GLY A 320 -28.16 1.16 -4.04
CA GLY A 320 -28.57 1.85 -2.82
C GLY A 320 -27.86 3.18 -2.52
N ALA A 321 -26.96 3.64 -3.39
CA ALA A 321 -26.35 4.97 -3.24
C ALA A 321 -27.35 6.08 -3.58
N ASP A 322 -27.22 7.21 -2.87
CA ASP A 322 -27.96 8.42 -3.19
C ASP A 322 -27.49 9.02 -4.53
N ALA A 323 -28.41 9.17 -5.46
CA ALA A 323 -28.16 9.72 -6.78
C ALA A 323 -28.70 11.16 -6.94
N GLU A 324 -28.92 11.87 -5.85
CA GLU A 324 -29.40 13.26 -5.84
C GLU A 324 -28.58 14.18 -6.73
N ASN A 325 -27.25 13.99 -6.74
CA ASN A 325 -26.31 14.75 -7.61
C ASN A 325 -26.56 14.60 -9.12
N LEU A 326 -27.34 13.59 -9.51
CA LEU A 326 -27.69 13.38 -10.93
C LEU A 326 -29.13 13.83 -11.23
N ARG A 327 -29.84 14.45 -10.27
CA ARG A 327 -31.24 14.86 -10.47
C ARG A 327 -31.39 15.87 -11.60
N ASP A 328 -30.47 16.82 -11.67
CA ASP A 328 -30.47 17.89 -12.67
C ASP A 328 -29.89 17.47 -14.01
N LEU A 329 -29.64 16.17 -14.20
CA LEU A 329 -29.13 15.57 -15.44
C LEU A 329 -30.17 14.53 -15.95
N PRO A 330 -31.32 14.97 -16.49
CA PRO A 330 -32.43 14.09 -16.87
C PRO A 330 -32.08 13.11 -17.99
N ASP A 331 -31.18 13.50 -18.91
CA ASP A 331 -30.77 12.70 -20.07
C ASP A 331 -29.63 11.73 -19.78
N VAL A 332 -29.18 11.61 -18.52
CA VAL A 332 -28.16 10.67 -18.11
C VAL A 332 -28.77 9.29 -17.84
N GLU A 333 -28.32 8.28 -18.58
CA GLU A 333 -28.67 6.88 -18.33
C GLU A 333 -28.09 6.42 -17.00
N ARG A 334 -28.93 6.02 -16.05
CA ARG A 334 -28.49 5.55 -14.73
C ARG A 334 -28.56 4.05 -14.67
N VAL A 335 -27.41 3.40 -14.45
CA VAL A 335 -27.30 1.94 -14.34
C VAL A 335 -26.83 1.59 -12.92
N SER A 336 -27.64 0.82 -12.20
CA SER A 336 -27.27 0.36 -10.85
C SER A 336 -26.31 -0.82 -10.96
N VAL A 337 -25.03 -0.61 -10.63
CA VAL A 337 -23.96 -1.61 -10.76
C VAL A 337 -22.99 -1.54 -9.58
N ASP A 338 -22.77 -2.70 -8.95
CA ASP A 338 -21.62 -2.88 -8.07
C ASP A 338 -20.38 -3.20 -8.92
N ILE A 339 -19.35 -2.35 -8.85
CA ILE A 339 -18.13 -2.54 -9.66
C ILE A 339 -17.36 -3.83 -9.34
N ARG A 340 -17.72 -4.53 -8.25
CA ARG A 340 -17.19 -5.86 -7.91
C ARG A 340 -17.82 -6.97 -8.77
N ASP A 341 -18.95 -6.73 -9.39
CA ASP A 341 -19.60 -7.64 -10.33
C ASP A 341 -19.07 -7.45 -11.74
N ALA A 342 -18.11 -8.28 -12.14
CA ALA A 342 -17.47 -8.20 -13.45
C ALA A 342 -18.44 -8.34 -14.63
N GLY A 343 -19.51 -9.17 -14.47
CA GLY A 343 -20.52 -9.37 -15.51
C GLY A 343 -21.37 -8.11 -15.72
N ALA A 344 -21.89 -7.54 -14.63
CA ALA A 344 -22.67 -6.32 -14.67
C ALA A 344 -21.87 -5.12 -15.19
N VAL A 345 -20.60 -5.00 -14.77
CA VAL A 345 -19.69 -3.95 -15.27
C VAL A 345 -19.47 -4.12 -16.78
N ARG A 346 -19.17 -5.32 -17.26
CA ARG A 346 -18.96 -5.59 -18.69
C ARG A 346 -20.17 -5.20 -19.53
N SER A 347 -21.38 -5.60 -19.13
CA SER A 347 -22.61 -5.26 -19.84
C SER A 347 -22.87 -3.74 -19.88
N ALA A 348 -22.56 -3.02 -18.79
CA ALA A 348 -22.74 -1.58 -18.74
C ALA A 348 -21.79 -0.80 -19.68
N PHE A 349 -20.66 -1.40 -20.07
CA PHE A 349 -19.69 -0.80 -20.98
C PHE A 349 -19.96 -1.08 -22.46
N GLU A 350 -20.97 -1.87 -22.81
CA GLU A 350 -21.30 -2.17 -24.20
C GLU A 350 -21.55 -0.91 -25.02
N GLY A 351 -20.83 -0.75 -26.12
CA GLY A 351 -20.91 0.41 -27.01
C GLY A 351 -20.31 1.70 -26.46
N ALA A 352 -19.61 1.66 -25.35
CA ALA A 352 -18.91 2.83 -24.81
C ALA A 352 -17.69 3.19 -25.66
N ARG A 353 -17.60 4.43 -26.09
CA ARG A 353 -16.44 4.99 -26.78
C ARG A 353 -15.35 5.38 -25.80
N TYR A 354 -15.71 6.05 -24.71
CA TYR A 354 -14.81 6.50 -23.66
C TYR A 354 -15.31 6.12 -22.27
N ALA A 355 -14.41 6.13 -21.29
CA ALA A 355 -14.75 5.85 -19.92
C ALA A 355 -14.01 6.74 -18.91
N PHE A 356 -14.72 7.06 -17.82
CA PHE A 356 -14.14 7.65 -16.61
C PHE A 356 -14.35 6.72 -15.42
N HIS A 357 -13.29 6.35 -14.76
CA HIS A 357 -13.36 5.49 -13.58
C HIS A 357 -13.07 6.28 -12.30
N LEU A 358 -14.14 6.69 -11.61
CA LEU A 358 -14.07 7.45 -10.36
C LEU A 358 -14.55 6.65 -9.14
N ALA A 359 -15.22 5.52 -9.35
CA ALA A 359 -15.73 4.71 -8.25
C ALA A 359 -14.60 4.22 -7.34
N ALA A 360 -14.71 4.53 -6.06
CA ALA A 360 -13.77 4.09 -5.03
C ALA A 360 -14.41 4.22 -3.65
N VAL A 361 -14.01 3.37 -2.72
CA VAL A 361 -14.29 3.58 -1.29
C VAL A 361 -13.34 4.66 -0.77
N TYR A 362 -13.89 5.86 -0.55
CA TYR A 362 -13.17 7.02 -0.01
C TYR A 362 -13.61 7.28 1.44
N ARG A 363 -13.05 6.51 2.36
CA ARG A 363 -13.33 6.61 3.82
C ARG A 363 -12.01 6.50 4.58
N LEU A 364 -11.96 7.09 5.77
CA LEU A 364 -10.80 7.00 6.67
C LEU A 364 -10.88 5.79 7.61
N TRP A 365 -12.02 5.10 7.62
CA TRP A 365 -12.25 3.92 8.44
C TRP A 365 -13.38 3.05 7.84
N ALA A 366 -13.25 1.74 7.99
CA ALA A 366 -14.32 0.79 7.71
C ALA A 366 -14.29 -0.34 8.75
N ARG A 367 -15.46 -0.89 9.05
CA ARG A 367 -15.59 -2.02 9.98
C ARG A 367 -14.87 -3.27 9.43
N ASP A 368 -15.00 -3.52 8.14
CA ASP A 368 -14.25 -4.53 7.40
C ASP A 368 -13.31 -3.85 6.39
N PRO A 369 -12.00 -3.86 6.65
CA PRO A 369 -11.04 -3.22 5.76
C PRO A 369 -10.89 -3.89 4.38
N ARG A 370 -11.39 -5.11 4.18
CA ARG A 370 -11.31 -5.81 2.89
C ARG A 370 -12.06 -5.07 1.79
N ILE A 371 -13.11 -4.34 2.15
CA ILE A 371 -13.89 -3.53 1.20
C ILE A 371 -13.03 -2.56 0.39
N PHE A 372 -11.98 -2.00 0.99
CA PHE A 372 -11.08 -1.10 0.26
C PHE A 372 -10.35 -1.83 -0.88
N HIS A 373 -9.92 -3.06 -0.67
CA HIS A 373 -9.25 -3.84 -1.70
C HIS A 373 -10.23 -4.36 -2.75
N GLU A 374 -11.36 -4.90 -2.31
CA GLU A 374 -12.39 -5.45 -3.19
C GLU A 374 -12.92 -4.40 -4.17
N VAL A 375 -13.19 -3.19 -3.69
CA VAL A 375 -13.72 -2.11 -4.52
C VAL A 375 -12.61 -1.40 -5.28
N ASN A 376 -11.58 -0.91 -4.57
CA ASN A 376 -10.60 -0.02 -5.21
C ASN A 376 -9.63 -0.76 -6.15
N VAL A 377 -9.29 -2.01 -5.85
CA VAL A 377 -8.40 -2.83 -6.70
C VAL A 377 -9.22 -3.78 -7.57
N GLY A 378 -10.05 -4.64 -6.97
CA GLY A 378 -10.87 -5.60 -7.69
C GLY A 378 -11.83 -4.91 -8.67
N GLY A 379 -12.54 -3.86 -8.21
CA GLY A 379 -13.41 -3.06 -9.07
C GLY A 379 -12.66 -2.38 -10.21
N THR A 380 -11.45 -1.86 -9.97
CA THR A 380 -10.62 -1.27 -11.04
C THR A 380 -10.21 -2.30 -12.08
N LEU A 381 -9.86 -3.53 -11.66
CA LEU A 381 -9.56 -4.62 -12.61
C LEU A 381 -10.77 -4.98 -13.47
N ASN A 382 -11.97 -5.08 -12.88
CA ASN A 382 -13.21 -5.32 -13.62
C ASN A 382 -13.50 -4.21 -14.65
N VAL A 383 -13.22 -2.95 -14.30
CA VAL A 383 -13.37 -1.82 -15.23
C VAL A 383 -12.35 -1.89 -16.35
N ILE A 384 -11.08 -2.20 -16.08
CA ILE A 384 -10.04 -2.40 -17.11
C ILE A 384 -10.47 -3.49 -18.11
N ASP A 385 -10.96 -4.62 -17.59
CA ASP A 385 -11.41 -5.72 -18.43
C ASP A 385 -12.64 -5.35 -19.26
N ALA A 386 -13.59 -4.58 -18.71
CA ALA A 386 -14.77 -4.10 -19.42
C ALA A 386 -14.41 -3.09 -20.52
N VAL A 387 -13.50 -2.14 -20.25
CA VAL A 387 -12.95 -1.19 -21.22
C VAL A 387 -12.33 -1.90 -22.42
N ARG A 388 -11.50 -2.95 -22.16
CA ARG A 388 -10.89 -3.78 -23.20
C ARG A 388 -11.94 -4.55 -24.01
N ALA A 389 -12.89 -5.18 -23.33
CA ALA A 389 -13.93 -5.98 -23.96
C ALA A 389 -14.88 -5.16 -24.83
N ALA A 390 -15.19 -3.93 -24.41
CA ALA A 390 -16.02 -2.99 -25.16
C ALA A 390 -15.28 -2.29 -26.31
N GLY A 391 -13.94 -2.38 -26.36
CA GLY A 391 -13.12 -1.67 -27.33
C GLY A 391 -13.14 -0.16 -27.12
N CYS A 392 -13.28 0.31 -25.88
CA CYS A 392 -13.23 1.74 -25.57
C CYS A 392 -11.89 2.34 -26.04
N GLU A 393 -11.97 3.49 -26.70
CA GLU A 393 -10.78 4.16 -27.25
C GLU A 393 -9.86 4.71 -26.16
N ARG A 394 -10.43 5.22 -25.04
CA ARG A 394 -9.64 5.76 -23.93
C ARG A 394 -10.37 5.67 -22.59
N LEU A 395 -9.60 5.44 -21.54
CA LEU A 395 -10.01 5.47 -20.12
C LEU A 395 -9.34 6.65 -19.41
N VAL A 396 -10.07 7.38 -18.57
CA VAL A 396 -9.49 8.24 -17.54
C VAL A 396 -9.68 7.60 -16.19
N TYR A 397 -8.59 7.26 -15.53
CA TYR A 397 -8.60 6.70 -14.18
C TYR A 397 -8.39 7.80 -13.15
N THR A 398 -9.27 7.89 -12.17
CA THR A 398 -9.12 8.83 -11.05
C THR A 398 -8.38 8.18 -9.92
N SER A 399 -7.15 8.58 -9.70
CA SER A 399 -6.34 8.22 -8.54
C SER A 399 -6.45 9.30 -7.44
N THR A 400 -5.39 9.66 -6.78
CA THR A 400 -5.34 10.70 -5.74
C THR A 400 -3.90 11.18 -5.55
N VAL A 401 -3.70 12.46 -5.25
CA VAL A 401 -2.37 12.93 -4.81
C VAL A 401 -1.87 12.23 -3.53
N GLY A 402 -2.76 11.52 -2.84
CA GLY A 402 -2.41 10.71 -1.67
C GLY A 402 -1.47 9.53 -1.96
N VAL A 403 -1.30 9.12 -3.23
CA VAL A 403 -0.36 8.07 -3.66
C VAL A 403 1.04 8.60 -3.95
N LEU A 404 1.23 9.92 -4.00
CA LEU A 404 2.53 10.54 -4.23
C LEU A 404 3.40 10.57 -2.98
N GLY A 405 4.71 10.55 -3.18
CA GLY A 405 5.69 10.74 -2.12
C GLY A 405 5.71 12.19 -1.63
N LEU A 406 5.76 12.39 -0.32
CA LEU A 406 5.73 13.72 0.30
C LEU A 406 7.12 14.17 0.80
N SER A 407 8.21 13.71 0.18
CA SER A 407 9.58 14.11 0.55
C SER A 407 9.82 15.60 0.35
N LYS A 408 9.40 16.16 -0.79
CA LYS A 408 9.52 17.60 -1.11
C LYS A 408 8.70 18.47 -0.14
N THR A 409 7.48 18.05 0.22
CA THR A 409 6.63 18.84 1.13
C THR A 409 7.17 18.93 2.55
N ARG A 410 7.98 17.95 2.99
CA ARG A 410 8.70 18.01 4.26
C ARG A 410 9.79 19.09 4.26
N GLN A 411 10.31 19.43 3.09
CA GLN A 411 11.28 20.51 2.88
C GLN A 411 10.60 21.87 2.60
N GLY A 412 9.27 21.90 2.55
CA GLY A 412 8.48 23.11 2.27
C GLY A 412 8.21 23.33 0.78
N GLU A 413 8.62 22.43 -0.09
CA GLU A 413 8.41 22.51 -1.54
C GLU A 413 7.16 21.74 -1.96
N PRO A 414 6.40 22.20 -2.97
CA PRO A 414 5.28 21.44 -3.53
C PRO A 414 5.75 20.12 -4.17
N ALA A 415 5.02 19.02 -3.90
CA ALA A 415 5.25 17.75 -4.57
C ALA A 415 4.64 17.77 -5.97
N ASP A 416 5.25 17.02 -6.88
CA ASP A 416 4.79 16.84 -8.27
C ASP A 416 4.69 15.33 -8.60
N GLU A 417 4.29 15.02 -9.83
CA GLU A 417 4.10 13.65 -10.30
C GLU A 417 5.40 12.82 -10.42
N THR A 418 6.56 13.44 -10.21
CA THR A 418 7.85 12.74 -10.14
C THR A 418 8.14 12.18 -8.74
N CYS A 419 7.35 12.59 -7.75
CA CYS A 419 7.50 12.16 -6.37
C CYS A 419 6.91 10.76 -6.19
N SER A 420 7.71 9.71 -6.31
CA SER A 420 7.25 8.35 -6.03
C SER A 420 7.02 8.13 -4.53
N ALA A 421 5.93 7.47 -4.19
CA ALA A 421 5.69 6.99 -2.83
C ALA A 421 6.28 5.58 -2.66
N ASP A 422 6.78 5.30 -1.47
CA ASP A 422 7.03 3.95 -1.02
C ASP A 422 5.78 3.44 -0.28
N LEU A 423 5.31 2.23 -0.65
CA LEU A 423 4.15 1.58 -0.05
C LEU A 423 4.27 1.49 1.49
N ALA A 424 5.50 1.35 2.01
CA ALA A 424 5.78 1.32 3.44
C ALA A 424 5.44 2.65 4.14
N HIS A 425 5.51 3.76 3.43
CA HIS A 425 5.21 5.10 3.94
C HIS A 425 3.77 5.55 3.71
N LEU A 426 2.98 4.78 2.95
CA LEU A 426 1.55 5.05 2.76
C LEU A 426 0.75 4.53 3.95
N PHE A 427 0.14 5.45 4.69
CA PHE A 427 -0.73 5.11 5.82
C PHE A 427 -2.19 5.03 5.38
N GLY A 428 -2.89 4.03 5.95
CA GLY A 428 -4.30 3.81 5.75
C GLY A 428 -4.62 2.89 4.56
N TYR A 429 -5.78 2.27 4.64
CA TYR A 429 -6.23 1.32 3.62
C TYR A 429 -6.56 2.02 2.30
N TYR A 430 -7.15 3.22 2.36
CA TYR A 430 -7.51 3.98 1.18
C TYR A 430 -6.30 4.28 0.29
N LYS A 431 -5.25 4.91 0.83
CA LYS A 431 -4.07 5.28 0.04
C LYS A 431 -3.35 4.06 -0.52
N ARG A 432 -3.21 3.00 0.28
CA ARG A 432 -2.57 1.75 -0.14
C ARG A 432 -3.31 1.06 -1.28
N THR A 433 -4.64 1.02 -1.21
CA THR A 433 -5.45 0.38 -2.26
C THR A 433 -5.53 1.24 -3.52
N LYS A 434 -5.56 2.59 -3.41
CA LYS A 434 -5.46 3.47 -4.57
C LYS A 434 -4.10 3.38 -5.26
N PHE A 435 -3.02 3.28 -4.48
CA PHE A 435 -1.67 3.02 -5.01
C PHE A 435 -1.60 1.68 -5.75
N ALA A 436 -2.12 0.61 -5.16
CA ALA A 436 -2.16 -0.70 -5.82
C ALA A 436 -3.01 -0.68 -7.10
N ALA A 437 -4.18 -0.04 -7.07
CA ALA A 437 -5.04 0.10 -8.24
C ALA A 437 -4.39 0.93 -9.36
N GLU A 438 -3.67 2.01 -9.03
CA GLU A 438 -2.92 2.81 -10.00
C GLU A 438 -1.82 1.98 -10.69
N HIS A 439 -1.15 1.08 -9.97
CA HIS A 439 -0.18 0.16 -10.57
C HIS A 439 -0.82 -0.81 -11.57
N GLU A 440 -2.04 -1.31 -11.28
CA GLU A 440 -2.78 -2.14 -12.24
C GLU A 440 -3.17 -1.34 -13.50
N VAL A 441 -3.54 -0.07 -13.33
CA VAL A 441 -3.82 0.84 -14.45
C VAL A 441 -2.56 1.11 -15.28
N LEU A 442 -1.42 1.38 -14.64
CA LEU A 442 -0.13 1.58 -15.31
C LEU A 442 0.33 0.31 -16.05
N ARG A 443 0.07 -0.87 -15.46
CA ARG A 443 0.30 -2.14 -16.13
C ARG A 443 -0.56 -2.28 -17.39
N ALA A 444 -1.86 -1.97 -17.27
CA ALA A 444 -2.78 -2.01 -18.42
C ALA A 444 -2.35 -1.02 -19.53
N ALA A 445 -1.82 0.16 -19.17
CA ALA A 445 -1.23 1.10 -20.10
C ALA A 445 -0.01 0.52 -20.84
N ALA A 446 0.89 -0.14 -20.11
CA ALA A 446 2.06 -0.81 -20.69
C ALA A 446 1.67 -1.98 -21.62
N GLU A 447 0.52 -2.61 -21.39
CA GLU A 447 -0.08 -3.65 -22.23
C GLU A 447 -0.88 -3.09 -23.43
N GLY A 448 -0.88 -1.77 -23.64
CA GLY A 448 -1.47 -1.11 -24.79
C GLY A 448 -2.86 -0.52 -24.57
N LEU A 449 -3.40 -0.49 -23.34
CA LEU A 449 -4.62 0.24 -23.03
C LEU A 449 -4.34 1.74 -23.03
N ASP A 450 -5.11 2.52 -23.83
CA ASP A 450 -5.00 3.97 -23.77
C ASP A 450 -5.71 4.49 -22.50
N VAL A 451 -4.92 4.89 -21.51
CA VAL A 451 -5.40 5.39 -20.23
C VAL A 451 -4.56 6.53 -19.71
N SER A 452 -5.19 7.64 -19.30
CA SER A 452 -4.58 8.74 -18.56
C SER A 452 -5.04 8.72 -17.11
N ILE A 453 -4.22 9.26 -16.18
CA ILE A 453 -4.45 9.19 -14.75
C ILE A 453 -4.65 10.61 -14.20
N ALA A 454 -5.80 10.86 -13.60
CA ALA A 454 -6.13 12.11 -12.92
C ALA A 454 -5.83 11.98 -11.41
N LEU A 455 -5.11 12.94 -10.85
CA LEU A 455 -4.75 13.03 -9.42
C LEU A 455 -5.42 14.25 -8.78
N PRO A 456 -6.68 14.16 -8.35
CA PRO A 456 -7.34 15.25 -7.64
C PRO A 456 -6.62 15.60 -6.34
N THR A 457 -6.58 16.90 -6.00
CA THR A 457 -6.02 17.41 -4.75
C THR A 457 -7.07 17.48 -3.63
N PHE A 458 -7.37 18.66 -3.10
CA PHE A 458 -8.36 18.87 -2.04
C PHE A 458 -9.63 19.51 -2.64
N PRO A 459 -10.62 18.69 -3.06
CA PRO A 459 -11.82 19.17 -3.73
C PRO A 459 -12.76 19.90 -2.76
N LEU A 460 -13.21 21.09 -3.15
CA LEU A 460 -14.31 21.83 -2.52
C LEU A 460 -15.28 22.34 -3.60
N GLY A 461 -16.52 22.58 -3.22
CA GLY A 461 -17.54 23.10 -4.12
C GLY A 461 -18.92 22.51 -3.86
N PRO A 462 -19.90 22.78 -4.74
CA PRO A 462 -21.27 22.29 -4.62
C PRO A 462 -21.40 20.79 -4.93
N GLY A 463 -22.38 20.12 -4.34
CA GLY A 463 -22.74 18.73 -4.64
C GLY A 463 -22.08 17.67 -3.73
N ASP A 464 -21.48 18.03 -2.60
CA ASP A 464 -20.92 17.07 -1.64
C ASP A 464 -22.02 16.54 -0.69
N ILE A 465 -23.01 15.81 -1.27
CA ILE A 465 -24.23 15.34 -0.57
C ILE A 465 -23.95 14.32 0.54
N ALA A 466 -22.93 13.49 0.37
CA ALA A 466 -22.41 12.61 1.41
C ALA A 466 -21.07 13.17 1.88
N PRO A 467 -21.06 14.13 2.82
CA PRO A 467 -19.91 14.97 3.07
C PRO A 467 -18.60 14.20 3.10
N THR A 468 -17.78 14.40 2.07
CA THR A 468 -16.43 13.85 1.98
C THR A 468 -15.57 14.36 3.15
N PRO A 469 -14.43 13.74 3.45
CA PRO A 469 -13.52 14.28 4.47
C PRO A 469 -13.17 15.76 4.26
N THR A 470 -13.12 16.23 3.01
CA THR A 470 -12.85 17.63 2.65
C THR A 470 -14.07 18.54 2.89
N GLY A 471 -15.25 18.13 2.44
CA GLY A 471 -16.49 18.87 2.70
C GLY A 471 -16.89 18.85 4.18
N LYS A 472 -16.65 17.73 4.87
CA LYS A 472 -16.89 17.64 6.32
C LYS A 472 -16.08 18.68 7.10
N PHE A 473 -14.86 19.01 6.66
CA PHE A 473 -14.07 20.07 7.26
C PHE A 473 -14.81 21.42 7.20
N VAL A 474 -15.36 21.80 6.03
CA VAL A 474 -16.15 23.02 5.85
C VAL A 474 -17.43 22.97 6.71
N LEU A 475 -18.11 21.85 6.69
CA LEU A 475 -19.35 21.64 7.45
C LEU A 475 -19.13 21.72 8.97
N ASP A 476 -18.03 21.13 9.49
CA ASP A 476 -17.70 21.18 10.91
C ASP A 476 -17.36 22.62 11.35
N PHE A 477 -16.72 23.42 10.49
CA PHE A 477 -16.51 24.84 10.73
C PHE A 477 -17.84 25.59 10.81
N LEU A 478 -18.71 25.46 9.81
CA LEU A 478 -20.01 26.14 9.76
C LEU A 478 -20.88 25.81 10.97
N ASN A 479 -20.90 24.54 11.39
CA ASN A 479 -21.62 24.07 12.56
C ASN A 479 -20.95 24.39 13.92
N GLY A 480 -19.80 25.07 13.92
CA GLY A 480 -19.07 25.43 15.14
C GLY A 480 -18.47 24.24 15.89
N LYS A 481 -18.28 23.11 15.21
CA LYS A 481 -17.69 21.88 15.77
C LYS A 481 -16.17 21.87 15.75
N MET A 482 -15.53 22.97 15.32
CA MET A 482 -14.09 23.10 15.20
C MET A 482 -13.53 24.13 16.19
N PRO A 483 -13.25 23.74 17.45
CA PRO A 483 -12.74 24.65 18.47
C PRO A 483 -11.28 25.03 18.25
N ALA A 484 -10.54 24.21 17.49
CA ALA A 484 -9.11 24.33 17.27
C ALA A 484 -8.71 23.75 15.91
N PHE A 485 -7.52 24.09 15.42
CA PHE A 485 -6.96 23.60 14.17
C PHE A 485 -5.47 23.23 14.32
N VAL A 486 -4.91 22.60 13.29
CA VAL A 486 -3.50 22.19 13.22
C VAL A 486 -2.79 22.99 12.15
N ASP A 487 -1.57 23.44 12.40
CA ASP A 487 -0.72 24.03 11.36
C ASP A 487 -0.37 23.01 10.29
N THR A 488 -1.03 23.14 9.14
CA THR A 488 -0.82 22.33 7.94
C THR A 488 -1.15 23.16 6.69
N ALA A 489 -0.99 22.56 5.50
CA ALA A 489 -1.35 23.21 4.24
C ALA A 489 -1.94 22.17 3.28
N MET A 490 -2.88 22.64 2.43
CA MET A 490 -3.58 21.84 1.45
C MET A 490 -3.57 22.54 0.10
N ASN A 491 -3.62 21.77 -0.99
CA ASN A 491 -3.85 22.30 -2.34
C ASN A 491 -5.34 22.27 -2.64
N VAL A 492 -6.02 23.41 -2.56
CA VAL A 492 -7.48 23.53 -2.71
C VAL A 492 -7.85 23.72 -4.16
N CYS A 493 -8.77 22.90 -4.68
CA CYS A 493 -9.28 22.99 -6.04
C CYS A 493 -10.80 22.91 -6.06
N HIS A 494 -11.43 23.70 -6.96
CA HIS A 494 -12.87 23.66 -7.14
C HIS A 494 -13.30 22.38 -7.89
N VAL A 495 -14.39 21.75 -7.46
CA VAL A 495 -14.88 20.49 -8.03
C VAL A 495 -15.14 20.56 -9.55
N ASP A 496 -15.67 21.68 -10.05
CA ASP A 496 -15.87 21.85 -11.49
C ASP A 496 -14.57 22.01 -12.27
N ASP A 497 -13.51 22.55 -11.64
CA ASP A 497 -12.19 22.65 -12.27
C ASP A 497 -11.55 21.26 -12.36
N LEU A 498 -11.74 20.45 -11.33
CA LEU A 498 -11.37 19.03 -11.35
C LEU A 498 -12.11 18.29 -12.46
N ALA A 499 -13.43 18.53 -12.61
CA ALA A 499 -14.22 17.92 -13.67
C ALA A 499 -13.70 18.29 -15.07
N ARG A 500 -13.42 19.58 -15.30
CA ARG A 500 -12.79 20.02 -16.55
C ARG A 500 -11.41 19.43 -16.77
N GLY A 501 -10.63 19.28 -15.68
CA GLY A 501 -9.33 18.60 -15.74
C GLY A 501 -9.43 17.12 -16.13
N HIS A 502 -10.47 16.40 -15.68
CA HIS A 502 -10.72 15.01 -16.12
C HIS A 502 -11.06 14.96 -17.61
N VAL A 503 -11.92 15.86 -18.08
CA VAL A 503 -12.24 15.96 -19.52
C VAL A 503 -10.98 16.28 -20.33
N ALA A 504 -10.18 17.25 -19.89
CA ALA A 504 -8.91 17.59 -20.53
C ALA A 504 -7.90 16.42 -20.52
N ALA A 505 -7.88 15.61 -19.46
CA ALA A 505 -7.05 14.40 -19.38
C ALA A 505 -7.53 13.32 -20.39
N LEU A 506 -8.84 13.26 -20.69
CA LEU A 506 -9.34 12.41 -21.76
C LEU A 506 -8.91 12.94 -23.13
N GLU A 507 -9.06 14.22 -23.37
CA GLU A 507 -8.85 14.81 -24.71
C GLU A 507 -7.37 14.96 -25.06
N HIS A 508 -6.53 15.31 -24.09
CA HIS A 508 -5.13 15.70 -24.31
C HIS A 508 -4.11 14.88 -23.52
N GLY A 509 -4.57 14.02 -22.60
CA GLY A 509 -3.68 13.23 -21.76
C GLY A 509 -2.88 12.21 -22.56
N ARG A 510 -1.67 11.92 -22.12
CA ARG A 510 -0.81 10.88 -22.69
C ARG A 510 -1.05 9.57 -21.97
N THR A 511 -1.03 8.47 -22.70
CA THR A 511 -1.20 7.11 -22.17
C THR A 511 -0.17 6.82 -21.06
N GLY A 512 -0.66 6.28 -19.92
CA GLY A 512 0.17 5.96 -18.77
C GLY A 512 0.69 7.16 -17.98
N ARG A 513 0.26 8.38 -18.32
CA ARG A 513 0.73 9.61 -17.67
C ARG A 513 -0.25 10.10 -16.63
N SER A 514 0.30 10.50 -15.47
CA SER A 514 -0.47 11.05 -14.35
C SER A 514 -0.42 12.58 -14.39
N TYR A 515 -1.55 13.22 -14.04
CA TYR A 515 -1.75 14.67 -14.01
C TYR A 515 -2.35 15.11 -12.69
N ILE A 516 -1.62 15.92 -11.92
CA ILE A 516 -2.15 16.55 -10.72
C ILE A 516 -3.18 17.61 -11.14
N LEU A 517 -4.45 17.35 -10.82
CA LEU A 517 -5.51 18.34 -11.00
C LEU A 517 -5.55 19.21 -9.75
N GLY A 518 -4.71 20.24 -9.75
CA GLY A 518 -4.47 21.10 -8.60
C GLY A 518 -5.18 22.43 -8.70
N GLY A 519 -5.09 23.17 -7.60
CA GLY A 519 -5.52 24.55 -7.48
C GLY A 519 -4.48 25.37 -6.74
N GLU A 520 -4.89 26.04 -5.68
CA GLU A 520 -4.05 26.93 -4.89
C GLU A 520 -3.55 26.24 -3.62
N ASN A 521 -2.24 26.37 -3.33
CA ASN A 521 -1.66 25.89 -2.08
C ASN A 521 -1.96 26.90 -0.97
N MET A 522 -2.76 26.51 0.01
CA MET A 522 -3.17 27.35 1.13
C MET A 522 -2.80 26.70 2.46
N SER A 523 -2.33 27.50 3.43
CA SER A 523 -2.23 27.06 4.81
C SER A 523 -3.63 26.83 5.41
N MET A 524 -3.72 25.98 6.43
CA MET A 524 -4.98 25.75 7.15
C MET A 524 -5.56 27.05 7.73
N ARG A 525 -4.69 27.96 8.16
CA ARG A 525 -5.08 29.28 8.66
C ARG A 525 -5.74 30.12 7.56
N GLU A 526 -5.18 30.16 6.35
CA GLU A 526 -5.75 30.89 5.20
C GLU A 526 -7.09 30.31 4.78
N ILE A 527 -7.24 28.97 4.76
CA ILE A 527 -8.52 28.30 4.46
C ILE A 527 -9.59 28.68 5.49
N LEU A 528 -9.25 28.61 6.80
CA LEU A 528 -10.16 28.96 7.88
C LEU A 528 -10.49 30.46 7.89
N GLN A 529 -9.52 31.32 7.54
CA GLN A 529 -9.76 32.75 7.42
C GLN A 529 -10.72 33.04 6.26
N ALA A 530 -10.54 32.39 5.10
CA ALA A 530 -11.44 32.54 3.96
C ALA A 530 -12.87 32.08 4.31
N LEU A 531 -13.03 30.95 5.04
CA LEU A 531 -14.33 30.49 5.54
C LEU A 531 -14.94 31.49 6.53
N ALA A 532 -14.13 32.01 7.45
CA ALA A 532 -14.59 32.99 8.44
C ALA A 532 -15.05 34.29 7.79
N ASP A 533 -14.28 34.79 6.82
CA ASP A 533 -14.59 36.01 6.08
C ASP A 533 -15.87 35.84 5.25
N CYS A 534 -16.01 34.76 4.47
CA CYS A 534 -17.18 34.59 3.62
C CYS A 534 -18.47 34.35 4.41
N ALA A 535 -18.42 33.60 5.51
CA ALA A 535 -19.59 33.27 6.34
C ALA A 535 -19.86 34.31 7.46
N GLY A 536 -18.95 35.25 7.70
CA GLY A 536 -19.05 36.21 8.82
C GLY A 536 -18.98 35.52 10.18
N LEU A 537 -18.27 34.41 10.28
CA LEU A 537 -18.13 33.62 11.51
C LEU A 537 -16.74 33.78 12.13
N PRO A 538 -16.61 33.64 13.46
CA PRO A 538 -15.32 33.74 14.09
C PRO A 538 -14.43 32.55 13.75
N MET A 539 -13.15 32.85 13.50
CA MET A 539 -12.13 31.83 13.29
C MET A 539 -11.85 31.04 14.58
N PRO A 540 -11.51 29.73 14.50
CA PRO A 540 -11.04 28.95 15.65
C PRO A 540 -9.81 29.61 16.31
N ARG A 541 -9.83 29.73 17.65
CA ARG A 541 -8.82 30.52 18.39
C ARG A 541 -7.54 29.75 18.71
N PHE A 542 -7.61 28.43 18.78
CA PHE A 542 -6.51 27.62 19.30
C PHE A 542 -5.86 26.80 18.20
N GLU A 543 -4.54 26.87 18.15
CA GLU A 543 -3.72 25.99 17.35
C GLU A 543 -3.23 24.83 18.21
N VAL A 544 -3.45 23.59 17.76
CA VAL A 544 -3.09 22.38 18.51
C VAL A 544 -1.79 21.80 17.97
N PRO A 545 -0.83 21.47 18.83
CA PRO A 545 0.40 20.78 18.43
C PRO A 545 0.09 19.44 17.74
N ARG A 546 0.79 19.16 16.63
CA ARG A 546 0.62 17.96 15.79
C ARG A 546 0.64 16.66 16.61
N GLN A 547 1.52 16.56 17.61
CA GLN A 547 1.67 15.39 18.46
C GLN A 547 0.39 15.06 19.24
N LEU A 548 -0.32 16.06 19.71
CA LEU A 548 -1.56 15.88 20.47
C LEU A 548 -2.69 15.35 19.58
N VAL A 549 -2.78 15.81 18.32
CA VAL A 549 -3.77 15.33 17.38
C VAL A 549 -3.53 13.87 17.01
N VAL A 550 -2.27 13.50 16.77
CA VAL A 550 -1.91 12.09 16.49
C VAL A 550 -2.18 11.20 17.71
N ALA A 551 -1.87 11.68 18.93
CA ALA A 551 -2.16 10.95 20.17
C ALA A 551 -3.68 10.76 20.37
N ALA A 552 -4.48 11.81 20.12
CA ALA A 552 -5.95 11.73 20.17
C ALA A 552 -6.49 10.74 19.12
N GLY A 553 -5.96 10.77 17.89
CA GLY A 553 -6.29 9.81 16.84
C GLY A 553 -5.95 8.35 17.20
N MET A 554 -4.81 8.11 17.84
CA MET A 554 -4.45 6.80 18.35
C MET A 554 -5.40 6.33 19.45
N ALA A 555 -5.73 7.19 20.42
CA ALA A 555 -6.65 6.86 21.50
C ALA A 555 -8.06 6.57 20.98
N SER A 556 -8.61 7.44 20.12
CA SER A 556 -9.93 7.27 19.50
C SER A 556 -10.00 6.00 18.66
N SER A 557 -9.02 5.74 17.80
CA SER A 557 -8.97 4.54 16.97
C SER A 557 -8.83 3.25 17.80
N LEU A 558 -8.13 3.29 18.93
CA LEU A 558 -8.01 2.16 19.84
C LEU A 558 -9.31 1.90 20.59
N VAL A 559 -9.91 2.93 21.18
CA VAL A 559 -11.10 2.80 22.03
C VAL A 559 -12.36 2.61 21.19
N GLU A 560 -12.65 3.55 20.28
CA GLU A 560 -13.89 3.53 19.51
C GLU A 560 -13.82 2.52 18.37
N GLY A 561 -12.71 2.53 17.59
CA GLY A 561 -12.55 1.64 16.43
C GLY A 561 -12.35 0.19 16.81
N ARG A 562 -11.39 -0.10 17.69
CA ARG A 562 -10.98 -1.50 17.96
C ARG A 562 -11.73 -2.14 19.13
N LEU A 563 -12.04 -1.38 20.20
CA LEU A 563 -12.73 -1.92 21.37
C LEU A 563 -14.26 -1.88 21.22
N LEU A 564 -14.81 -0.79 20.69
CA LEU A 564 -16.24 -0.62 20.56
C LEU A 564 -16.80 -0.98 19.17
N GLY A 565 -15.93 -1.19 18.16
CA GLY A 565 -16.33 -1.52 16.78
C GLY A 565 -17.15 -0.41 16.10
N ARG A 566 -16.97 0.84 16.54
CA ARG A 566 -17.62 2.03 16.00
C ARG A 566 -16.63 2.89 15.26
N GLU A 567 -17.11 3.71 14.34
CA GLU A 567 -16.26 4.69 13.65
C GLU A 567 -15.61 5.63 14.68
N PRO A 568 -14.26 5.73 14.69
CA PRO A 568 -13.55 6.64 15.58
C PRO A 568 -13.93 8.08 15.28
N ARG A 569 -14.20 8.89 16.29
CA ARG A 569 -14.43 10.34 16.13
C ARG A 569 -13.23 11.04 15.48
N VAL A 570 -12.03 10.58 15.80
CA VAL A 570 -10.78 11.02 15.20
C VAL A 570 -10.05 9.78 14.68
N PRO A 571 -10.30 9.33 13.42
CA PRO A 571 -9.56 8.23 12.84
C PRO A 571 -8.06 8.55 12.80
N LEU A 572 -7.21 7.59 13.16
CA LEU A 572 -5.75 7.78 13.18
C LEU A 572 -5.20 8.21 11.80
N GLU A 573 -5.78 7.68 10.73
CA GLU A 573 -5.42 8.07 9.36
C GLU A 573 -5.72 9.56 9.13
N GLY A 574 -6.91 10.02 9.51
CA GLY A 574 -7.29 11.44 9.43
C GLY A 574 -6.39 12.33 10.27
N ALA A 575 -6.07 11.91 11.52
CA ALA A 575 -5.15 12.64 12.39
C ALA A 575 -3.75 12.80 11.78
N ARG A 576 -3.22 11.76 11.14
CA ARG A 576 -1.92 11.81 10.45
C ARG A 576 -1.98 12.67 9.19
N MET A 577 -3.06 12.57 8.41
CA MET A 577 -3.26 13.44 7.23
C MET A 577 -3.33 14.91 7.64
N ALA A 578 -4.09 15.23 8.68
CA ALA A 578 -4.22 16.60 9.20
C ALA A 578 -2.89 17.21 9.70
N THR A 579 -1.88 16.39 9.96
CA THR A 579 -0.55 16.84 10.38
C THR A 579 0.48 16.91 9.24
N THR A 580 0.06 16.57 8.02
CA THR A 580 0.95 16.50 6.85
C THR A 580 0.63 17.64 5.90
N ARG A 581 1.63 18.39 5.47
CA ARG A 581 1.46 19.41 4.42
C ARG A 581 1.24 18.71 3.08
N MET A 582 0.09 18.94 2.49
CA MET A 582 -0.32 18.38 1.19
C MET A 582 -0.37 19.51 0.16
N ILE A 583 0.81 20.03 -0.17
CA ILE A 583 1.02 21.07 -1.18
C ILE A 583 1.58 20.43 -2.47
N PHE A 584 1.03 20.83 -3.61
CA PHE A 584 1.32 20.20 -4.89
C PHE A 584 1.57 21.24 -5.97
N ASN A 585 2.33 20.83 -7.00
CA ASN A 585 2.57 21.56 -8.22
C ASN A 585 1.82 20.86 -9.37
N ASP A 586 0.99 21.60 -10.10
CA ASP A 586 0.18 21.13 -11.23
C ASP A 586 0.69 21.63 -12.60
N ASP A 587 1.95 22.09 -12.69
CA ASP A 587 2.55 22.63 -13.91
C ASP A 587 2.45 21.65 -15.09
N ARG A 588 2.60 20.35 -14.85
CA ARG A 588 2.43 19.35 -15.90
C ARG A 588 1.01 19.36 -16.47
N ALA A 589 -0.01 19.35 -15.62
CA ALA A 589 -1.39 19.38 -16.07
C ALA A 589 -1.70 20.69 -16.80
N ARG A 590 -1.16 21.82 -16.35
CA ARG A 590 -1.29 23.11 -17.04
C ARG A 590 -0.66 23.09 -18.43
N ALA A 591 0.56 22.57 -18.53
CA ALA A 591 1.34 22.57 -19.77
C ALA A 591 0.84 21.55 -20.81
N GLU A 592 0.51 20.32 -20.37
CA GLU A 592 0.23 19.21 -21.29
C GLU A 592 -1.26 19.05 -21.62
N ILE A 593 -2.16 19.30 -20.64
CA ILE A 593 -3.60 19.14 -20.85
C ILE A 593 -4.40 20.44 -20.70
N GLY A 594 -3.72 21.56 -20.49
CA GLY A 594 -4.38 22.88 -20.39
C GLY A 594 -5.26 23.05 -19.14
N HIS A 595 -4.98 22.31 -18.06
CA HIS A 595 -5.72 22.44 -16.79
C HIS A 595 -5.67 23.89 -16.27
N LYS A 596 -6.83 24.39 -15.82
CA LYS A 596 -6.96 25.73 -15.24
C LYS A 596 -7.83 25.64 -14.00
N SER A 597 -7.37 26.25 -12.93
CA SER A 597 -8.13 26.37 -11.67
C SER A 597 -8.47 27.81 -11.40
N ARG A 598 -9.68 28.05 -10.89
CA ARG A 598 -10.09 29.34 -10.31
C ARG A 598 -9.45 29.57 -8.95
N PRO A 599 -9.47 30.77 -8.39
CA PRO A 599 -9.00 31.04 -7.03
C PRO A 599 -9.69 30.13 -6.01
N ALA A 600 -8.92 29.55 -5.08
CA ALA A 600 -9.42 28.62 -4.06
C ALA A 600 -10.52 29.21 -3.17
N ARG A 601 -10.51 30.55 -2.99
CA ARG A 601 -11.56 31.24 -2.24
C ARG A 601 -12.96 30.97 -2.81
N LEU A 602 -13.12 30.88 -4.12
CA LEU A 602 -14.40 30.55 -4.76
C LEU A 602 -14.83 29.12 -4.43
N ALA A 603 -13.91 28.16 -4.45
CA ALA A 603 -14.22 26.79 -4.06
C ALA A 603 -14.71 26.69 -2.60
N ILE A 604 -14.06 27.45 -1.71
CA ILE A 604 -14.42 27.52 -0.30
C ILE A 604 -15.80 28.15 -0.11
N GLU A 605 -16.07 29.28 -0.79
CA GLU A 605 -17.34 30.00 -0.71
C GLU A 605 -18.49 29.17 -1.28
N ASP A 606 -18.33 28.61 -2.47
CA ASP A 606 -19.36 27.80 -3.13
C ASP A 606 -19.68 26.55 -2.33
N SER A 607 -18.69 25.90 -1.73
CA SER A 607 -18.88 24.78 -0.79
C SER A 607 -19.67 25.20 0.46
N ALA A 608 -19.29 26.33 1.07
CA ALA A 608 -19.95 26.82 2.28
C ALA A 608 -21.40 27.23 2.01
N ARG A 609 -21.67 27.93 0.91
CA ARG A 609 -23.03 28.31 0.47
C ARG A 609 -23.88 27.07 0.19
N TRP A 610 -23.32 26.12 -0.57
CA TRP A 610 -24.04 24.89 -0.90
C TRP A 610 -24.49 24.12 0.34
N PHE A 611 -23.62 23.89 1.32
CA PHE A 611 -24.00 23.23 2.58
C PHE A 611 -25.07 24.00 3.35
N THR A 612 -25.02 25.32 3.29
CA THR A 612 -26.00 26.19 3.95
C THR A 612 -27.38 26.08 3.29
N ASP A 613 -27.42 26.14 1.96
CA ASP A 613 -28.66 26.17 1.17
C ASP A 613 -29.35 24.81 1.14
N HIS A 614 -28.61 23.71 1.37
CA HIS A 614 -29.14 22.34 1.34
C HIS A 614 -29.41 21.75 2.74
N GLY A 615 -29.44 22.59 3.79
CA GLY A 615 -29.90 22.17 5.11
C GLY A 615 -28.90 21.35 5.96
N TYR A 616 -27.62 21.36 5.61
CA TYR A 616 -26.59 20.68 6.41
C TYR A 616 -26.14 21.46 7.64
N VAL A 617 -26.45 22.76 7.68
CA VAL A 617 -26.10 23.67 8.78
C VAL A 617 -27.29 23.83 9.72
N SER A 618 -27.05 23.73 11.02
CA SER A 618 -28.13 23.84 12.01
C SER A 618 -28.79 25.24 11.98
N ALA A 619 -30.09 25.32 12.28
CA ALA A 619 -30.85 26.57 12.26
C ALA A 619 -30.23 27.67 13.13
N GLU A 620 -29.69 27.29 14.30
CA GLU A 620 -28.98 28.22 15.21
C GLU A 620 -27.74 28.84 14.54
N ARG A 621 -26.98 28.00 13.83
CA ARG A 621 -25.77 28.45 13.12
C ARG A 621 -26.09 29.25 11.87
N LEU A 622 -27.13 28.86 11.13
CA LEU A 622 -27.65 29.65 10.00
C LEU A 622 -27.99 31.08 10.39
N ALA A 623 -28.63 31.27 11.56
CA ALA A 623 -28.95 32.61 12.09
C ALA A 623 -27.71 33.47 12.40
N ALA A 624 -26.56 32.84 12.63
CA ALA A 624 -25.29 33.53 12.92
C ALA A 624 -24.48 33.86 11.65
N ILE A 625 -24.72 33.19 10.52
CA ILE A 625 -24.00 33.41 9.27
C ILE A 625 -24.36 34.79 8.69
N ARG A 626 -23.37 35.53 8.28
CA ARG A 626 -23.48 36.84 7.63
C ARG A 626 -22.59 36.85 6.38
N TRP A 627 -23.19 36.44 5.24
CA TRP A 627 -22.45 36.40 3.97
C TRP A 627 -21.90 37.80 3.64
N GLN A 628 -20.57 37.87 3.50
CA GLN A 628 -19.94 39.04 2.93
C GLN A 628 -20.10 39.01 1.40
N ARG A 629 -20.44 40.16 0.82
CA ARG A 629 -20.59 40.33 -0.65
C ARG A 629 -19.24 40.51 -1.32
#